data_226de36f33f33eeeadc83d772fd56c16
#
_entry.id   226de36f33f33eeeadc83d772fd56c16
#
_cell.length_a   1.000
_cell.length_b   1.000
_cell.length_c   1.000
_cell.angle_alpha   90.00
_cell.angle_beta   90.00
_cell.angle_gamma   90.00
#
_symmetry.space_group_name_H-M   'P 1'
#
loop_
_entity.id
_entity.type
_entity.pdbx_description
1 polymer ?
#
loop_
_entity_poly.entity_id
_entity_poly.type
_entity_poly.pdbx_seq_one_letter_code
_entity_poly.pdbx_strand_id
1 'polypeptide(L)'
;KYLASLLSGIVLFGAVACSSNDDTVKDTAKPVITDEGITANPVDCQVYNRGESISFRYRFTDNQELGNYNLEIHNNFDHHTHGTQGQSCELDQKKEATKNAFYYNKDFSIPSGSKAYDASQEIKIPATAEPGDYHFVIRVTDQTGNQQIRAMAIKIK
;
A
#
# COMPACT_ATOMS: atom_id res chain seq x y z
N LYS A 1 69.27 -7.40 -55.16
CA LYS A 1 68.84 -6.16 -54.44
C LYS A 1 67.34 -6.08 -54.59
N TYR A 2 66.64 -6.62 -53.65
CA TYR A 2 65.16 -6.66 -53.66
C TYR A 2 64.63 -5.81 -52.52
N LEU A 3 63.86 -4.80 -52.86
CA LEU A 3 63.10 -3.99 -51.93
C LEU A 3 61.84 -4.77 -51.57
N ALA A 4 61.65 -5.07 -50.28
CA ALA A 4 60.43 -5.61 -49.76
C ALA A 4 59.56 -4.47 -49.26
N SER A 5 58.40 -4.30 -49.89
CA SER A 5 57.35 -3.32 -49.44
C SER A 5 56.41 -3.98 -48.45
N LEU A 6 56.42 -3.50 -47.22
CA LEU A 6 55.44 -3.90 -46.14
C LEU A 6 54.19 -3.06 -46.30
N LEU A 7 53.08 -3.70 -46.71
CA LEU A 7 51.72 -3.12 -46.56
C LEU A 7 51.27 -3.33 -45.19
N SER A 8 51.12 -2.22 -44.44
CA SER A 8 50.47 -2.19 -43.13
C SER A 8 48.97 -2.06 -43.30
N GLY A 9 48.22 -3.13 -43.02
CA GLY A 9 46.77 -3.12 -43.02
C GLY A 9 46.23 -2.55 -41.69
N ILE A 10 45.55 -1.41 -41.76
CA ILE A 10 44.83 -0.83 -40.65
C ILE A 10 43.43 -1.49 -40.57
N VAL A 11 43.20 -2.31 -39.57
CA VAL A 11 41.89 -2.84 -39.25
C VAL A 11 41.16 -1.82 -38.38
N LEU A 12 40.16 -1.14 -38.96
CA LEU A 12 39.23 -0.31 -38.20
C LEU A 12 38.22 -1.23 -37.48
N PHE A 13 38.37 -1.35 -36.17
CA PHE A 13 37.31 -1.89 -35.32
C PHE A 13 36.23 -0.81 -35.15
N GLY A 14 35.11 -0.96 -35.89
CA GLY A 14 33.89 -0.20 -35.63
C GLY A 14 33.26 -0.63 -34.31
N ALA A 15 33.33 0.21 -33.29
CA ALA A 15 32.56 0.04 -32.09
C ALA A 15 31.08 0.33 -32.40
N VAL A 16 30.27 -0.73 -32.51
CA VAL A 16 28.82 -0.59 -32.53
C VAL A 16 28.36 -0.28 -31.10
N ALA A 17 28.17 1.01 -30.78
CA ALA A 17 27.52 1.43 -29.58
C ALA A 17 26.03 1.10 -29.74
N CYS A 18 25.56 0.01 -29.17
CA CYS A 18 24.14 -0.21 -28.90
C CYS A 18 23.69 0.80 -27.83
N SER A 19 23.23 1.94 -28.27
CA SER A 19 22.44 2.85 -27.44
C SER A 19 21.01 2.30 -27.42
N SER A 20 20.72 1.41 -26.49
CA SER A 20 19.34 1.10 -26.10
C SER A 20 18.84 2.26 -25.24
N ASN A 21 18.31 3.30 -25.89
CA ASN A 21 17.45 4.25 -25.22
C ASN A 21 16.13 3.54 -24.92
N ASP A 22 16.13 2.74 -23.86
CA ASP A 22 14.91 2.28 -23.22
C ASP A 22 14.47 3.39 -22.24
N ASP A 23 14.01 4.53 -22.81
CA ASP A 23 13.33 5.58 -22.05
C ASP A 23 11.93 5.08 -21.63
N THR A 24 11.89 3.98 -20.88
CA THR A 24 10.69 3.62 -20.14
C THR A 24 10.52 4.69 -19.06
N VAL A 25 9.58 5.62 -19.31
CA VAL A 25 9.21 6.64 -18.34
C VAL A 25 8.76 5.91 -17.08
N LYS A 26 9.61 5.98 -16.04
CA LYS A 26 9.33 5.33 -14.76
C LYS A 26 8.04 5.94 -14.18
N ASP A 27 7.08 5.10 -13.84
CA ASP A 27 5.91 5.55 -13.13
C ASP A 27 6.28 6.11 -11.74
N THR A 28 5.85 7.32 -11.47
CA THR A 28 6.05 8.04 -10.19
C THR A 28 4.72 8.45 -9.57
N ALA A 29 3.59 8.13 -10.23
CA ALA A 29 2.27 8.36 -9.67
C ALA A 29 2.01 7.34 -8.56
N LYS A 30 1.38 7.79 -7.48
CA LYS A 30 0.95 6.88 -6.42
C LYS A 30 -0.43 6.31 -6.75
N PRO A 31 -0.70 5.06 -6.35
CA PRO A 31 -2.05 4.54 -6.42
C PRO A 31 -3.01 5.37 -5.56
N VAL A 32 -4.29 5.32 -5.86
CA VAL A 32 -5.34 6.07 -5.16
C VAL A 32 -6.21 5.11 -4.37
N ILE A 33 -6.48 5.46 -3.11
CA ILE A 33 -7.47 4.79 -2.25
C ILE A 33 -8.73 5.67 -2.24
N THR A 34 -9.83 5.16 -2.79
CA THR A 34 -11.07 5.92 -2.96
C THR A 34 -12.30 5.14 -2.49
N ASP A 35 -13.37 5.86 -2.19
CA ASP A 35 -14.71 5.36 -1.92
C ASP A 35 -15.69 5.67 -3.07
N GLU A 36 -15.19 6.23 -4.16
CA GLU A 36 -16.01 6.61 -5.30
C GLU A 36 -16.72 5.39 -5.93
N GLY A 37 -18.04 5.47 -5.99
CA GLY A 37 -18.90 4.44 -6.59
C GLY A 37 -19.07 3.17 -5.73
N ILE A 38 -18.58 3.16 -4.49
CA ILE A 38 -18.78 2.06 -3.53
C ILE A 38 -19.19 2.58 -2.15
N THR A 39 -19.73 1.69 -1.32
CA THR A 39 -19.90 1.97 0.11
C THR A 39 -18.66 1.53 0.85
N ALA A 40 -17.78 2.48 1.16
CA ALA A 40 -16.52 2.22 1.86
C ALA A 40 -16.76 1.81 3.32
N ASN A 41 -15.93 0.90 3.81
CA ASN A 41 -15.92 0.45 5.21
C ASN A 41 -14.51 -0.08 5.57
N PRO A 42 -13.95 0.26 6.76
CA PRO A 42 -14.47 1.21 7.74
C PRO A 42 -14.37 2.66 7.27
N VAL A 43 -15.06 3.54 7.94
CA VAL A 43 -14.90 4.99 7.83
C VAL A 43 -14.40 5.56 9.15
N ASP A 44 -13.91 6.81 9.14
CA ASP A 44 -13.46 7.46 10.38
C ASP A 44 -14.55 7.48 11.46
N CYS A 45 -14.12 7.29 12.70
CA CYS A 45 -14.95 7.26 13.90
C CYS A 45 -15.94 6.09 13.98
N GLN A 46 -15.82 5.09 13.13
CA GLN A 46 -16.71 3.93 13.17
C GLN A 46 -16.46 3.07 14.42
N VAL A 47 -17.56 2.59 15.00
CA VAL A 47 -17.53 1.76 16.21
C VAL A 47 -17.93 0.34 15.87
N TYR A 48 -17.17 -0.62 16.38
CA TYR A 48 -17.42 -2.06 16.28
C TYR A 48 -17.51 -2.69 17.66
N ASN A 49 -18.28 -3.76 17.79
CA ASN A 49 -18.29 -4.56 19.00
C ASN A 49 -17.30 -5.72 18.90
N ARG A 50 -16.76 -6.14 20.03
CA ARG A 50 -15.98 -7.37 20.14
C ARG A 50 -16.78 -8.57 19.63
N GLY A 51 -16.13 -9.45 18.87
CA GLY A 51 -16.79 -10.58 18.24
C GLY A 51 -17.49 -10.27 16.92
N GLU A 52 -17.62 -9.01 16.51
CA GLU A 52 -18.09 -8.64 15.17
C GLU A 52 -17.02 -8.83 14.10
N SER A 53 -17.39 -8.65 12.84
CA SER A 53 -16.48 -8.57 11.71
C SER A 53 -16.49 -7.17 11.11
N ILE A 54 -15.32 -6.72 10.69
CA ILE A 54 -15.17 -5.54 9.84
C ILE A 54 -15.27 -6.02 8.40
N SER A 55 -16.36 -5.67 7.71
CA SER A 55 -16.54 -5.94 6.28
C SER A 55 -15.79 -4.88 5.48
N PHE A 56 -14.49 -5.04 5.33
CA PHE A 56 -13.65 -4.10 4.61
C PHE A 56 -14.04 -3.97 3.15
N ARG A 57 -14.17 -2.72 2.65
CA ARG A 57 -14.46 -2.38 1.26
C ARG A 57 -13.85 -1.06 0.87
N TYR A 58 -12.96 -1.06 -0.11
CA TYR A 58 -12.40 0.12 -0.74
C TYR A 58 -12.08 -0.14 -2.20
N ARG A 59 -12.09 0.92 -3.02
CA ARG A 59 -11.61 0.89 -4.39
C ARG A 59 -10.19 1.43 -4.45
N PHE A 60 -9.33 0.73 -5.20
CA PHE A 60 -7.99 1.16 -5.52
C PHE A 60 -7.88 1.42 -7.02
N THR A 61 -7.19 2.49 -7.41
CA THR A 61 -6.93 2.78 -8.82
C THR A 61 -5.49 3.22 -9.01
N ASP A 62 -4.97 2.99 -10.21
CA ASP A 62 -3.64 3.38 -10.62
C ASP A 62 -3.60 3.73 -12.11
N ASN A 63 -2.68 4.62 -12.51
CA ASN A 63 -2.53 5.02 -13.92
C ASN A 63 -1.93 3.91 -14.78
N GLN A 64 -1.12 3.01 -14.21
CA GLN A 64 -0.47 1.90 -14.92
C GLN A 64 -0.92 0.54 -14.43
N GLU A 65 -0.51 0.13 -13.22
CA GLU A 65 -0.84 -1.19 -12.69
C GLU A 65 -0.71 -1.25 -11.17
N LEU A 66 -1.76 -1.70 -10.49
CA LEU A 66 -1.77 -2.02 -9.07
C LEU A 66 -0.95 -3.28 -8.78
N GLY A 67 -0.26 -3.33 -7.64
CA GLY A 67 0.54 -4.48 -7.19
C GLY A 67 -0.14 -5.28 -6.09
N ASN A 68 -0.19 -4.72 -4.90
CA ASN A 68 -0.74 -5.36 -3.71
C ASN A 68 -1.29 -4.33 -2.73
N TYR A 69 -1.98 -4.81 -1.70
CA TYR A 69 -2.39 -3.98 -0.57
C TYR A 69 -2.19 -4.71 0.75
N ASN A 70 -1.99 -3.92 1.79
CA ASN A 70 -1.88 -4.37 3.17
C ASN A 70 -2.99 -3.74 4.00
N LEU A 71 -3.56 -4.51 4.92
CA LEU A 71 -4.50 -4.05 5.92
C LEU A 71 -3.89 -4.29 7.30
N GLU A 72 -3.83 -3.22 8.09
CA GLU A 72 -3.31 -3.28 9.45
C GLU A 72 -4.32 -2.67 10.43
N ILE A 73 -4.50 -3.33 11.58
CA ILE A 73 -5.26 -2.79 12.71
C ILE A 73 -4.35 -2.88 13.93
N HIS A 74 -4.19 -1.77 14.64
CA HIS A 74 -3.44 -1.73 15.89
C HIS A 74 -4.06 -0.71 16.86
N ASN A 75 -3.79 -0.88 18.14
CA ASN A 75 -4.32 0.00 19.17
C ASN A 75 -3.73 1.42 19.04
N ASN A 76 -4.55 2.41 19.42
CA ASN A 76 -4.19 3.82 19.53
C ASN A 76 -4.40 4.33 20.97
N PHE A 77 -4.06 3.52 21.96
CA PHE A 77 -4.31 3.83 23.36
C PHE A 77 -3.38 4.93 23.90
N ASP A 78 -2.29 5.21 23.24
CA ASP A 78 -1.35 6.30 23.51
C ASP A 78 -1.65 7.58 22.70
N HIS A 79 -2.65 7.53 21.80
CA HIS A 79 -3.06 8.62 20.90
C HIS A 79 -1.95 9.08 19.92
N HIS A 80 -1.17 8.14 19.39
CA HIS A 80 -0.23 8.45 18.30
C HIS A 80 -0.98 8.76 16.99
N THR A 81 -0.30 9.39 16.03
CA THR A 81 -0.88 9.81 14.76
C THR A 81 -0.08 9.26 13.58
N HIS A 82 -0.76 9.03 12.45
CA HIS A 82 -0.14 8.57 11.20
C HIS A 82 0.04 9.67 10.14
N GLY A 83 -0.35 10.91 10.44
CA GLY A 83 -0.27 12.04 9.49
C GLY A 83 -1.23 11.97 8.29
N THR A 84 -2.04 10.91 8.19
CA THR A 84 -3.01 10.69 7.11
C THR A 84 -4.45 10.61 7.62
N GLN A 85 -4.68 10.94 8.89
CA GLN A 85 -6.01 10.91 9.50
C GLN A 85 -6.91 11.99 8.93
N GLY A 86 -8.09 11.60 8.49
CA GLY A 86 -9.05 12.51 7.87
C GLY A 86 -9.88 13.30 8.87
N GLN A 87 -10.46 12.65 9.86
CA GLN A 87 -11.39 13.23 10.81
C GLN A 87 -10.93 13.08 12.26
N SER A 88 -11.13 14.13 13.06
CA SER A 88 -10.92 14.05 14.51
C SER A 88 -12.09 13.29 15.17
N CYS A 89 -11.78 12.17 15.81
CA CYS A 89 -12.74 11.37 16.55
C CYS A 89 -12.60 11.59 18.05
N GLU A 90 -13.67 11.36 18.79
CA GLU A 90 -13.61 11.36 20.26
C GLU A 90 -12.82 10.13 20.73
N LEU A 91 -11.73 10.38 21.46
CA LEU A 91 -10.85 9.35 21.98
C LEU A 91 -11.17 9.06 23.45
N ASP A 92 -10.95 7.82 23.86
CA ASP A 92 -11.01 7.40 25.27
C ASP A 92 -9.79 7.97 26.03
N GLN A 93 -9.75 7.80 27.35
CA GLN A 93 -8.55 8.15 28.12
C GLN A 93 -7.37 7.28 27.69
N LYS A 94 -6.17 7.86 27.64
CA LYS A 94 -4.94 7.12 27.37
C LYS A 94 -4.74 5.98 28.37
N LYS A 95 -4.26 4.87 27.87
CA LYS A 95 -3.93 3.70 28.68
C LYS A 95 -2.83 2.87 28.07
N GLU A 96 -2.24 1.99 28.87
CA GLU A 96 -1.32 0.98 28.38
C GLU A 96 -2.08 -0.19 27.72
N ALA A 97 -1.55 -0.72 26.63
CA ALA A 97 -2.11 -1.88 25.96
C ALA A 97 -1.85 -3.17 26.77
N THR A 98 -2.89 -3.98 26.93
CA THR A 98 -2.70 -5.34 27.47
C THR A 98 -2.37 -6.34 26.37
N LYS A 99 -2.12 -7.60 26.74
CA LYS A 99 -1.92 -8.70 25.78
C LYS A 99 -3.11 -8.98 24.87
N ASN A 100 -4.29 -8.42 25.19
CA ASN A 100 -5.52 -8.58 24.42
C ASN A 100 -5.77 -7.43 23.46
N ALA A 101 -4.89 -6.43 23.37
CA ALA A 101 -4.96 -5.40 22.35
C ALA A 101 -4.99 -6.06 20.98
N PHE A 102 -6.03 -5.75 20.19
CA PHE A 102 -6.20 -6.39 18.89
C PHE A 102 -5.15 -5.90 17.92
N TYR A 103 -4.47 -6.84 17.30
CA TYR A 103 -3.52 -6.59 16.22
C TYR A 103 -3.86 -7.47 15.02
N TYR A 104 -3.94 -6.87 13.86
CA TYR A 104 -4.14 -7.53 12.58
C TYR A 104 -3.19 -6.91 11.57
N ASN A 105 -2.49 -7.74 10.79
CA ASN A 105 -1.64 -7.26 9.70
C ASN A 105 -1.60 -8.35 8.63
N LYS A 106 -2.08 -8.02 7.41
CA LYS A 106 -2.13 -8.98 6.32
C LYS A 106 -1.96 -8.32 4.96
N ASP A 107 -1.15 -8.95 4.14
CA ASP A 107 -0.95 -8.60 2.73
C ASP A 107 -1.91 -9.37 1.82
N PHE A 108 -2.33 -8.71 0.75
CA PHE A 108 -3.21 -9.26 -0.27
C PHE A 108 -2.68 -8.90 -1.66
N SER A 109 -2.66 -9.89 -2.56
CA SER A 109 -2.31 -9.66 -3.95
C SER A 109 -3.48 -9.06 -4.72
N ILE A 110 -3.18 -8.19 -5.68
CA ILE A 110 -4.12 -7.71 -6.68
C ILE A 110 -3.80 -8.45 -7.99
N PRO A 111 -4.81 -8.88 -8.77
CA PRO A 111 -4.56 -9.54 -10.06
C PRO A 111 -3.70 -8.66 -10.98
N SER A 112 -2.70 -9.27 -11.62
CA SER A 112 -1.81 -8.58 -12.56
C SER A 112 -2.60 -7.89 -13.69
N GLY A 113 -2.11 -6.74 -14.15
CA GLY A 113 -2.75 -5.90 -15.18
C GLY A 113 -3.90 -5.04 -14.66
N SER A 114 -4.20 -5.07 -13.36
CA SER A 114 -5.32 -4.30 -12.81
C SER A 114 -4.95 -2.84 -12.65
N LYS A 115 -5.73 -1.95 -13.27
CA LYS A 115 -5.68 -0.49 -13.05
C LYS A 115 -6.74 -0.02 -12.05
N ALA A 116 -7.73 -0.85 -11.77
CA ALA A 116 -8.75 -0.62 -10.76
C ALA A 116 -9.07 -1.96 -10.08
N TYR A 117 -9.31 -1.91 -8.77
CA TYR A 117 -9.62 -3.10 -7.97
C TYR A 117 -10.54 -2.75 -6.81
N ASP A 118 -11.67 -3.45 -6.73
CA ASP A 118 -12.60 -3.34 -5.61
C ASP A 118 -12.21 -4.38 -4.54
N ALA A 119 -11.48 -3.92 -3.54
CA ALA A 119 -11.00 -4.76 -2.46
C ALA A 119 -12.11 -5.02 -1.44
N SER A 120 -12.27 -6.27 -1.03
CA SER A 120 -13.23 -6.69 0.00
C SER A 120 -12.63 -7.80 0.86
N GLN A 121 -12.71 -7.65 2.20
CA GLN A 121 -12.23 -8.63 3.17
C GLN A 121 -13.13 -8.65 4.40
N GLU A 122 -13.31 -9.81 5.00
CA GLU A 122 -13.95 -9.96 6.31
C GLU A 122 -12.88 -10.14 7.39
N ILE A 123 -12.79 -9.21 8.33
CA ILE A 123 -11.80 -9.23 9.40
C ILE A 123 -12.52 -9.44 10.74
N LYS A 124 -12.35 -10.61 11.32
CA LYS A 124 -12.97 -10.97 12.59
C LYS A 124 -12.28 -10.27 13.77
N ILE A 125 -13.03 -9.51 14.53
CA ILE A 125 -12.58 -8.95 15.81
C ILE A 125 -12.72 -10.05 16.88
N PRO A 126 -11.64 -10.40 17.62
CA PRO A 126 -11.76 -11.36 18.71
C PRO A 126 -12.76 -10.91 19.77
N ALA A 127 -13.55 -11.84 20.32
CA ALA A 127 -14.44 -11.54 21.43
C ALA A 127 -13.69 -11.09 22.70
N THR A 128 -12.39 -11.41 22.78
CA THR A 128 -11.49 -11.02 23.87
C THR A 128 -10.67 -9.78 23.57
N ALA A 129 -10.90 -9.11 22.41
CA ALA A 129 -10.18 -7.90 22.07
C ALA A 129 -10.32 -6.84 23.16
N GLU A 130 -9.26 -6.15 23.48
CA GLU A 130 -9.29 -5.05 24.43
C GLU A 130 -10.11 -3.88 23.85
N PRO A 131 -11.14 -3.36 24.54
CA PRO A 131 -11.90 -2.22 24.04
C PRO A 131 -11.07 -0.94 24.05
N GLY A 132 -11.37 -0.01 23.17
CA GLY A 132 -10.70 1.29 23.08
C GLY A 132 -10.51 1.78 21.64
N ASP A 133 -9.60 2.72 21.48
CA ASP A 133 -9.29 3.37 20.20
C ASP A 133 -8.28 2.56 19.40
N TYR A 134 -8.51 2.46 18.10
CA TYR A 134 -7.65 1.72 17.17
C TYR A 134 -7.44 2.53 15.89
N HIS A 135 -6.34 2.26 15.20
CA HIS A 135 -6.17 2.66 13.82
C HIS A 135 -6.45 1.49 12.89
N PHE A 136 -7.18 1.77 11.81
CA PHE A 136 -7.28 0.92 10.64
C PHE A 136 -6.46 1.55 9.52
N VAL A 137 -5.42 0.88 9.08
CA VAL A 137 -4.49 1.39 8.07
C VAL A 137 -4.61 0.57 6.79
N ILE A 138 -4.83 1.26 5.69
CA ILE A 138 -4.77 0.71 4.33
C ILE A 138 -3.47 1.19 3.70
N ARG A 139 -2.71 0.28 3.12
CA ARG A 139 -1.51 0.59 2.35
C ARG A 139 -1.61 -0.08 1.00
N VAL A 140 -1.58 0.68 -0.09
CA VAL A 140 -1.65 0.17 -1.46
C VAL A 140 -0.33 0.46 -2.15
N THR A 141 0.22 -0.52 -2.83
CA THR A 141 1.47 -0.43 -3.57
C THR A 141 1.23 -0.82 -5.03
N ASP A 142 1.71 0.00 -5.97
CA ASP A 142 1.68 -0.31 -7.39
C ASP A 142 2.80 -1.28 -7.81
N GLN A 143 2.86 -1.68 -9.07
CA GLN A 143 3.91 -2.58 -9.59
C GLN A 143 5.29 -1.91 -9.64
N THR A 144 5.38 -0.60 -9.63
CA THR A 144 6.65 0.15 -9.65
C THR A 144 7.17 0.52 -8.26
N GLY A 145 6.40 0.23 -7.21
CA GLY A 145 6.76 0.44 -5.81
C GLY A 145 6.29 1.76 -5.22
N ASN A 146 5.49 2.57 -5.95
CA ASN A 146 4.87 3.74 -5.36
C ASN A 146 3.77 3.30 -4.39
N GLN A 147 3.60 4.06 -3.30
CA GLN A 147 2.72 3.65 -2.22
C GLN A 147 1.82 4.79 -1.76
N GLN A 148 0.55 4.46 -1.52
CA GLN A 148 -0.42 5.31 -0.84
C GLN A 148 -0.87 4.67 0.45
N ILE A 149 -1.02 5.49 1.49
CA ILE A 149 -1.47 5.08 2.83
C ILE A 149 -2.69 5.90 3.21
N ARG A 150 -3.70 5.24 3.79
CA ARG A 150 -4.85 5.86 4.45
C ARG A 150 -5.03 5.23 5.83
N ALA A 151 -4.98 6.05 6.87
CA ALA A 151 -5.26 5.63 8.24
C ALA A 151 -6.59 6.24 8.70
N MET A 152 -7.40 5.44 9.37
CA MET A 152 -8.69 5.84 9.92
C MET A 152 -8.72 5.50 11.40
N ALA A 153 -9.36 6.36 12.20
CA ALA A 153 -9.64 6.06 13.60
C ALA A 153 -10.90 5.22 13.68
N ILE A 154 -10.84 4.09 14.36
CA ILE A 154 -12.00 3.25 14.69
C ILE A 154 -12.01 2.96 16.19
N LYS A 155 -13.15 2.53 16.71
CA LYS A 155 -13.29 2.15 18.12
C LYS A 155 -13.85 0.73 18.25
N ILE A 156 -13.29 -0.05 19.18
CA ILE A 156 -13.80 -1.38 19.56
C ILE A 156 -14.38 -1.29 20.97
N LYS A 157 -15.60 -1.80 21.16
CA LYS A 157 -16.33 -1.82 22.44
C LYS A 157 -16.60 -3.23 22.95
#